data_166ee0a8bd2f1565c1019d823572fa73
#
_entry.id   166ee0a8bd2f1565c1019d823572fa73
#
_cell.length_a   1.000
_cell.length_b   1.000
_cell.length_c   1.000
_cell.angle_alpha   90.00
_cell.angle_beta   90.00
_cell.angle_gamma   90.00
#
_symmetry.space_group_name_H-M   'P 1'
#
loop_
_entity.id
_entity.type
_entity.pdbx_description
1 polymer ?
#
loop_
_entity_poly.entity_id
_entity_poly.type
_entity_poly.pdbx_seq_one_letter_code
_entity_poly.pdbx_strand_id
1 'polypeptide(L)'
;MIFTSITPEAFDHKNIPNDIHEMNDHIKNLLVNAPPSHEIPFEVLQDIRRQGGGLLAFQPYSDRAENRQVGDGDQKVTIRIFNHDSPDFIYMHIHGGGHCIGAADMQDQSLEKVSKELNCVVVSVEYRLAPTNPTPAAPDDCETAATWLIEHSKKEFNTEKIIIGGESAGANLSAVTLLRLKRKGLLDTIKGANLIYGSYDARLTPSAIRQEGSDEIFLLSYAMIRKFRDSYFQGDVDKSLPDVSPIQGDLSGMPPALFTVGTRDLLLDDSLFMFGRWLSYGSNAEIIIVPGADHAFNAFPSETTTLVENKINKFLQSVL
;
A
#
# COMPACT_ATOMS: atom_id res chain seq x y z
N MET A 1 6.50 -17.96 -11.29
CA MET A 1 5.10 -18.05 -11.81
C MET A 1 4.19 -17.23 -10.91
N ILE A 2 3.26 -16.47 -11.46
CA ILE A 2 2.25 -15.72 -10.69
C ILE A 2 0.87 -16.09 -11.19
N PHE A 3 -0.15 -16.00 -10.32
CA PHE A 3 -1.53 -16.36 -10.63
C PHE A 3 -2.41 -15.11 -10.66
N THR A 4 -3.40 -15.09 -11.53
CA THR A 4 -4.37 -14.00 -11.70
C THR A 4 -5.80 -14.43 -11.36
N SER A 5 -5.91 -15.54 -10.65
CA SER A 5 -7.17 -16.10 -10.15
C SER A 5 -6.90 -16.91 -8.88
N ILE A 6 -7.93 -17.02 -8.04
CA ILE A 6 -7.87 -17.83 -6.82
C ILE A 6 -8.11 -19.27 -7.22
N THR A 7 -7.04 -20.06 -7.31
CA THR A 7 -7.06 -21.51 -7.61
C THR A 7 -6.19 -22.29 -6.63
N PRO A 8 -6.43 -23.59 -6.40
CA PRO A 8 -5.59 -24.39 -5.51
C PRO A 8 -4.10 -24.32 -5.86
N GLU A 9 -3.77 -24.24 -7.15
CA GLU A 9 -2.41 -24.19 -7.66
C GLU A 9 -1.65 -22.93 -7.20
N ALA A 10 -2.36 -21.83 -6.97
CA ALA A 10 -1.78 -20.59 -6.46
C ALA A 10 -1.21 -20.75 -5.03
N PHE A 11 -1.71 -21.73 -4.29
CA PHE A 11 -1.31 -22.02 -2.91
C PHE A 11 -0.46 -23.30 -2.78
N ASP A 12 -0.16 -23.99 -3.88
CA ASP A 12 0.70 -25.18 -3.84
C ASP A 12 2.17 -24.76 -3.73
N HIS A 13 2.85 -25.27 -2.69
CA HIS A 13 4.27 -25.03 -2.46
C HIS A 13 5.17 -25.41 -3.64
N LYS A 14 4.74 -26.32 -4.50
CA LYS A 14 5.48 -26.74 -5.70
C LYS A 14 5.55 -25.62 -6.76
N ASN A 15 4.67 -24.66 -6.67
CA ASN A 15 4.60 -23.53 -7.60
C ASN A 15 5.34 -22.28 -7.12
N ILE A 16 6.03 -22.36 -5.97
CA ILE A 16 6.86 -21.26 -5.48
C ILE A 16 8.05 -21.07 -6.45
N PRO A 17 8.23 -19.87 -7.03
CA PRO A 17 9.38 -19.59 -7.88
C PRO A 17 10.70 -19.68 -7.13
N ASN A 18 11.77 -20.11 -7.81
CA ASN A 18 13.08 -20.25 -7.19
C ASN A 18 13.61 -18.92 -6.64
N ASP A 19 13.41 -17.82 -7.37
CA ASP A 19 13.81 -16.47 -6.93
C ASP A 19 13.06 -16.01 -5.68
N ILE A 20 11.84 -16.48 -5.46
CA ILE A 20 11.08 -16.25 -4.21
C ILE A 20 11.64 -17.10 -3.06
N HIS A 21 12.04 -18.35 -3.30
CA HIS A 21 12.74 -19.15 -2.29
C HIS A 21 14.05 -18.47 -1.85
N GLU A 22 14.88 -18.06 -2.80
CA GLU A 22 16.12 -17.35 -2.55
C GLU A 22 15.92 -16.04 -1.78
N MET A 23 14.89 -15.28 -2.14
CA MET A 23 14.48 -14.05 -1.43
C MET A 23 14.10 -14.34 0.02
N ASN A 24 13.26 -15.33 0.27
CA ASN A 24 12.82 -15.71 1.61
C ASN A 24 14.00 -16.18 2.47
N ASP A 25 14.92 -16.96 1.91
CA ASP A 25 16.14 -17.41 2.60
C ASP A 25 17.04 -16.22 2.94
N HIS A 26 17.20 -15.25 2.02
CA HIS A 26 17.92 -14.04 2.27
C HIS A 26 17.31 -13.22 3.41
N ILE A 27 16.00 -12.98 3.38
CA ILE A 27 15.25 -12.29 4.45
C ILE A 27 15.44 -13.00 5.78
N LYS A 28 15.25 -14.31 5.82
CA LYS A 28 15.42 -15.14 7.01
C LYS A 28 16.83 -15.00 7.60
N ASN A 29 17.87 -15.11 6.76
CA ASN A 29 19.27 -15.04 7.19
C ASN A 29 19.61 -13.66 7.79
N LEU A 30 19.01 -12.59 7.29
CA LEU A 30 19.20 -11.24 7.84
C LEU A 30 18.45 -11.04 9.16
N LEU A 31 17.26 -11.61 9.29
CA LEU A 31 16.39 -11.41 10.45
C LEU A 31 16.72 -12.32 11.63
N VAL A 32 17.28 -13.52 11.40
CA VAL A 32 17.55 -14.50 12.46
C VAL A 32 18.49 -14.00 13.55
N ASN A 33 19.41 -13.09 13.19
CA ASN A 33 20.38 -12.49 14.13
C ASN A 33 20.07 -11.02 14.44
N ALA A 34 19.00 -10.46 13.87
CA ALA A 34 18.59 -9.08 14.15
C ALA A 34 17.71 -9.00 15.39
N PRO A 35 17.74 -7.90 16.13
CA PRO A 35 16.76 -7.66 17.18
C PRO A 35 15.34 -7.70 16.61
N PRO A 36 14.36 -8.27 17.34
CA PRO A 36 12.99 -8.30 16.88
C PRO A 36 12.46 -6.88 16.57
N SER A 37 11.99 -6.64 15.35
CA SER A 37 11.59 -5.30 14.91
C SER A 37 10.48 -4.68 15.76
N HIS A 38 9.63 -5.51 16.36
CA HIS A 38 8.57 -5.04 17.26
C HIS A 38 9.07 -4.53 18.60
N GLU A 39 10.31 -4.81 18.99
CA GLU A 39 10.94 -4.28 20.22
C GLU A 39 11.65 -2.94 19.98
N ILE A 40 11.94 -2.60 18.72
CA ILE A 40 12.66 -1.37 18.35
C ILE A 40 11.67 -0.19 18.29
N PRO A 41 11.93 0.97 18.92
CA PRO A 41 11.10 2.17 18.79
C PRO A 41 10.93 2.59 17.32
N PHE A 42 9.78 3.17 16.97
CA PHE A 42 9.49 3.54 15.56
C PHE A 42 10.43 4.59 15.01
N GLU A 43 10.79 5.58 15.82
CA GLU A 43 11.77 6.61 15.47
C GLU A 43 13.14 6.01 15.16
N VAL A 44 13.56 4.99 15.91
CA VAL A 44 14.83 4.28 15.66
C VAL A 44 14.75 3.45 14.37
N LEU A 45 13.62 2.77 14.11
CA LEU A 45 13.39 2.06 12.85
C LEU A 45 13.42 3.02 11.66
N GLN A 46 12.81 4.20 11.81
CA GLN A 46 12.79 5.23 10.78
C GLN A 46 14.21 5.76 10.48
N ASP A 47 15.00 6.03 11.53
CA ASP A 47 16.37 6.50 11.39
C ASP A 47 17.27 5.45 10.73
N ILE A 48 17.16 4.18 11.12
CA ILE A 48 17.88 3.08 10.48
C ILE A 48 17.59 3.05 8.99
N ARG A 49 16.32 3.13 8.59
CA ARG A 49 15.91 3.12 7.18
C ARG A 49 16.44 4.33 6.41
N ARG A 50 16.36 5.54 6.98
CA ARG A 50 16.90 6.76 6.37
C ARG A 50 18.41 6.73 6.17
N GLN A 51 19.13 6.03 7.03
CA GLN A 51 20.58 5.82 6.92
C GLN A 51 20.97 4.69 5.95
N GLY A 52 20.01 4.13 5.23
CA GLY A 52 20.23 3.02 4.29
C GLY A 52 20.35 1.65 4.95
N GLY A 53 19.94 1.54 6.22
CA GLY A 53 19.96 0.30 6.98
C GLY A 53 18.65 -0.48 6.92
N GLY A 54 18.74 -1.76 7.26
CA GLY A 54 17.60 -2.67 7.28
C GLY A 54 17.19 -3.16 5.88
N LEU A 55 16.21 -4.07 5.86
CA LEU A 55 15.72 -4.70 4.61
C LEU A 55 14.92 -3.75 3.72
N LEU A 56 14.24 -2.78 4.33
CA LEU A 56 13.38 -1.81 3.65
C LEU A 56 13.95 -0.39 3.81
N ALA A 57 15.22 -0.23 3.47
CA ALA A 57 15.90 1.06 3.48
C ALA A 57 15.22 2.06 2.54
N PHE A 58 15.28 3.35 2.89
CA PHE A 58 14.82 4.41 1.98
C PHE A 58 15.68 4.41 0.72
N GLN A 59 15.03 4.59 -0.41
CA GLN A 59 15.72 4.77 -1.67
C GLN A 59 16.39 6.14 -1.72
N PRO A 60 17.48 6.31 -2.49
CA PRO A 60 18.07 7.63 -2.70
C PRO A 60 17.05 8.63 -3.23
N TYR A 61 17.13 9.87 -2.75
CA TYR A 61 16.25 10.94 -3.20
C TYR A 61 16.42 11.22 -4.70
N SER A 62 15.31 11.60 -5.32
CA SER A 62 15.29 12.09 -6.69
C SER A 62 15.25 13.61 -6.73
N ASP A 63 16.15 14.22 -7.48
CA ASP A 63 16.17 15.67 -7.75
C ASP A 63 14.98 16.13 -8.63
N ARG A 64 14.24 15.21 -9.23
CA ARG A 64 13.06 15.50 -10.05
C ARG A 64 11.78 15.65 -9.23
N ALA A 65 11.79 15.23 -7.97
CA ALA A 65 10.63 15.34 -7.11
C ALA A 65 10.58 16.71 -6.44
N GLU A 66 9.39 17.30 -6.38
CA GLU A 66 9.11 18.52 -5.61
C GLU A 66 8.16 18.22 -4.46
N ASN A 67 8.33 18.93 -3.35
CA ASN A 67 7.38 18.87 -2.23
C ASN A 67 6.46 20.10 -2.30
N ARG A 68 5.16 19.86 -2.13
CA ARG A 68 4.14 20.93 -2.13
C ARG A 68 3.18 20.71 -0.97
N GLN A 69 2.81 21.79 -0.27
CA GLN A 69 1.71 21.75 0.68
C GLN A 69 0.39 22.03 -0.03
N VAL A 70 -0.62 21.18 0.23
CA VAL A 70 -1.97 21.28 -0.31
C VAL A 70 -3.01 21.20 0.80
N GLY A 71 -4.25 21.61 0.50
CA GLY A 71 -5.32 21.73 1.51
C GLY A 71 -5.37 23.11 2.13
N ASP A 72 -6.41 23.36 2.95
CA ASP A 72 -6.73 24.65 3.53
C ASP A 72 -6.63 24.67 5.06
N GLY A 73 -6.33 25.84 5.60
CA GLY A 73 -6.31 26.07 7.05
C GLY A 73 -5.36 25.13 7.80
N ASP A 74 -5.90 24.43 8.80
CA ASP A 74 -5.16 23.48 9.65
C ASP A 74 -5.08 22.07 9.06
N GLN A 75 -5.75 21.83 7.91
CA GLN A 75 -5.75 20.54 7.21
C GLN A 75 -4.78 20.54 6.02
N LYS A 76 -3.58 21.06 6.21
CA LYS A 76 -2.52 21.03 5.20
C LYS A 76 -1.76 19.72 5.25
N VAL A 77 -1.56 19.14 4.07
CA VAL A 77 -0.72 17.95 3.88
C VAL A 77 0.36 18.24 2.86
N THR A 78 1.55 17.68 3.08
CA THR A 78 2.63 17.73 2.09
C THR A 78 2.43 16.57 1.10
N ILE A 79 2.54 16.87 -0.18
CA ILE A 79 2.60 15.89 -1.25
C ILE A 79 3.94 16.01 -1.97
N ARG A 80 4.47 14.86 -2.38
CA ARG A 80 5.70 14.76 -3.17
C ARG A 80 5.35 14.40 -4.60
N ILE A 81 5.77 15.24 -5.56
CA ILE A 81 5.30 15.21 -6.93
C ILE A 81 6.46 14.87 -7.86
N PHE A 82 6.29 13.85 -8.70
CA PHE A 82 7.09 13.59 -9.89
C PHE A 82 6.29 14.06 -11.10
N ASN A 83 6.61 15.26 -11.58
CA ASN A 83 5.87 15.90 -12.66
C ASN A 83 6.21 15.29 -14.02
N HIS A 84 5.27 15.45 -14.97
CA HIS A 84 5.42 15.02 -16.36
C HIS A 84 4.79 16.06 -17.30
N ASP A 85 5.43 16.34 -18.45
CA ASP A 85 5.01 17.44 -19.35
C ASP A 85 3.63 17.21 -19.99
N SER A 86 3.28 15.97 -20.31
CA SER A 86 2.01 15.59 -20.94
C SER A 86 1.51 14.27 -20.38
N PRO A 87 1.06 14.24 -19.13
CA PRO A 87 0.68 12.98 -18.48
C PRO A 87 -0.65 12.46 -18.97
N ASP A 88 -0.74 11.14 -19.09
CA ASP A 88 -2.00 10.44 -19.41
C ASP A 88 -2.93 10.40 -18.20
N PHE A 89 -2.34 10.32 -16.98
CA PHE A 89 -3.07 10.26 -15.71
C PHE A 89 -2.18 10.70 -14.53
N ILE A 90 -2.79 10.73 -13.35
CA ILE A 90 -2.10 10.93 -12.07
C ILE A 90 -2.16 9.63 -11.26
N TYR A 91 -1.02 9.16 -10.78
CA TYR A 91 -0.95 8.09 -9.79
C TYR A 91 -0.74 8.68 -8.40
N MET A 92 -1.82 8.73 -7.60
CA MET A 92 -1.74 9.08 -6.19
C MET A 92 -1.25 7.88 -5.41
N HIS A 93 -0.04 7.96 -4.91
CA HIS A 93 0.62 6.91 -4.13
C HIS A 93 0.54 7.21 -2.64
N ILE A 94 0.23 6.18 -1.85
CA ILE A 94 0.21 6.23 -0.39
C ILE A 94 1.14 5.14 0.13
N HIS A 95 2.19 5.55 0.85
CA HIS A 95 3.24 4.64 1.29
C HIS A 95 2.80 3.70 2.41
N GLY A 96 3.47 2.55 2.51
CA GLY A 96 3.33 1.59 3.61
C GLY A 96 4.07 1.99 4.87
N GLY A 97 4.11 1.06 5.83
CA GLY A 97 4.81 1.26 7.11
C GLY A 97 3.92 1.20 8.35
N GLY A 98 2.80 0.46 8.27
CA GLY A 98 1.91 0.21 9.42
C GLY A 98 1.32 1.49 10.04
N HIS A 99 1.20 2.58 9.27
CA HIS A 99 0.78 3.92 9.70
C HIS A 99 1.71 4.60 10.72
N CYS A 100 2.85 3.98 11.04
CA CYS A 100 3.76 4.42 12.11
C CYS A 100 5.16 4.80 11.62
N ILE A 101 5.56 4.32 10.45
CA ILE A 101 6.85 4.58 9.82
C ILE A 101 6.68 4.76 8.32
N GLY A 102 7.71 5.25 7.65
CA GLY A 102 7.67 5.56 6.22
C GLY A 102 7.60 7.06 5.98
N ALA A 103 7.65 7.45 4.73
CA ALA A 103 7.51 8.83 4.26
C ALA A 103 7.24 8.87 2.76
N ALA A 104 6.74 9.99 2.24
CA ALA A 104 6.43 10.16 0.82
C ALA A 104 7.67 10.02 -0.08
N ASP A 105 8.86 10.26 0.47
CA ASP A 105 10.16 10.20 -0.22
C ASP A 105 10.88 8.84 -0.14
N MET A 106 10.30 7.86 0.58
CA MET A 106 11.00 6.60 0.84
C MET A 106 11.22 5.73 -0.40
N GLN A 107 10.43 5.93 -1.45
CA GLN A 107 10.44 5.14 -2.68
C GLN A 107 10.70 5.98 -3.93
N ASP A 108 11.44 7.07 -3.80
CA ASP A 108 11.64 8.06 -4.88
C ASP A 108 12.04 7.44 -6.21
N GLN A 109 13.03 6.54 -6.23
CA GLN A 109 13.51 5.95 -7.49
C GLN A 109 12.44 5.05 -8.14
N SER A 110 11.70 4.28 -7.35
CA SER A 110 10.61 3.45 -7.86
C SER A 110 9.46 4.29 -8.40
N LEU A 111 9.09 5.36 -7.69
CA LEU A 111 8.01 6.27 -8.10
C LEU A 111 8.39 7.10 -9.33
N GLU A 112 9.65 7.55 -9.43
CA GLU A 112 10.17 8.20 -10.62
C GLU A 112 10.17 7.25 -11.83
N LYS A 113 10.53 5.97 -11.63
CA LYS A 113 10.45 4.93 -12.67
C LYS A 113 9.01 4.78 -13.16
N VAL A 114 8.03 4.68 -12.25
CA VAL A 114 6.60 4.60 -12.59
C VAL A 114 6.18 5.84 -13.40
N SER A 115 6.54 7.05 -12.97
CA SER A 115 6.23 8.29 -13.69
C SER A 115 6.73 8.26 -15.14
N LYS A 116 7.98 7.81 -15.35
CA LYS A 116 8.59 7.74 -16.68
C LYS A 116 8.01 6.64 -17.57
N GLU A 117 7.83 5.44 -17.02
CA GLU A 117 7.38 4.28 -17.78
C GLU A 117 5.91 4.36 -18.18
N LEU A 118 5.08 4.99 -17.34
CA LEU A 118 3.64 5.08 -17.55
C LEU A 118 3.16 6.45 -18.05
N ASN A 119 4.06 7.37 -18.35
CA ASN A 119 3.70 8.73 -18.78
C ASN A 119 2.69 9.38 -17.82
N CYS A 120 2.96 9.36 -16.52
CA CYS A 120 2.05 9.87 -15.51
C CYS A 120 2.72 10.83 -14.53
N VAL A 121 1.93 11.71 -13.94
CA VAL A 121 2.33 12.40 -12.71
C VAL A 121 2.19 11.42 -11.55
N VAL A 122 3.22 11.29 -10.71
CA VAL A 122 3.11 10.55 -9.46
C VAL A 122 3.03 11.55 -8.31
N VAL A 123 2.06 11.37 -7.43
CA VAL A 123 1.85 12.18 -6.24
C VAL A 123 1.88 11.28 -5.01
N SER A 124 2.95 11.31 -4.24
CA SER A 124 3.09 10.55 -2.99
C SER A 124 2.69 11.41 -1.79
N VAL A 125 1.87 10.86 -0.89
CA VAL A 125 1.29 11.60 0.24
C VAL A 125 2.14 11.45 1.49
N GLU A 126 2.57 12.57 2.07
CA GLU A 126 3.25 12.63 3.38
C GLU A 126 2.19 12.73 4.48
N TYR A 127 1.55 11.63 4.80
CA TYR A 127 0.53 11.59 5.85
C TYR A 127 1.13 11.50 7.25
N ARG A 128 0.43 12.04 8.25
CA ARG A 128 0.85 12.05 9.65
C ARG A 128 0.87 10.64 10.23
N LEU A 129 1.95 10.32 10.94
CA LEU A 129 2.22 8.99 11.49
C LEU A 129 1.80 8.85 12.95
N ALA A 130 1.27 7.68 13.30
CA ALA A 130 1.11 7.22 14.67
C ALA A 130 2.49 6.80 15.25
N PRO A 131 2.65 6.72 16.57
CA PRO A 131 1.66 6.96 17.63
C PRO A 131 1.39 8.44 17.91
N THR A 132 2.20 9.36 17.37
CA THR A 132 2.05 10.81 17.64
C THR A 132 0.73 11.34 17.08
N ASN A 133 0.32 10.86 15.92
CA ASN A 133 -0.93 11.21 15.27
C ASN A 133 -1.72 9.93 14.95
N PRO A 134 -2.48 9.37 15.91
CA PRO A 134 -3.26 8.16 15.68
C PRO A 134 -4.42 8.41 14.70
N THR A 135 -5.16 7.34 14.35
CA THR A 135 -6.38 7.50 13.54
C THR A 135 -7.31 8.54 14.19
N PRO A 136 -7.95 9.45 13.39
CA PRO A 136 -8.06 9.44 11.95
C PRO A 136 -7.04 10.34 11.18
N ALA A 137 -5.91 10.75 11.77
CA ALA A 137 -5.03 11.74 11.17
C ALA A 137 -4.54 11.35 9.74
N ALA A 138 -4.06 10.13 9.55
CA ALA A 138 -3.61 9.66 8.24
C ALA A 138 -4.73 9.57 7.18
N PRO A 139 -5.93 9.02 7.49
CA PRO A 139 -7.08 9.11 6.60
C PRO A 139 -7.47 10.53 6.21
N ASP A 140 -7.41 11.48 7.16
CA ASP A 140 -7.77 12.89 6.90
C ASP A 140 -6.77 13.53 5.94
N ASP A 141 -5.48 13.25 6.10
CA ASP A 141 -4.43 13.74 5.20
C ASP A 141 -4.57 13.16 3.79
N CYS A 142 -4.82 11.85 3.67
CA CYS A 142 -5.02 11.19 2.38
C CYS A 142 -6.28 11.71 1.66
N GLU A 143 -7.38 11.94 2.40
CA GLU A 143 -8.60 12.53 1.86
C GLU A 143 -8.35 13.98 1.40
N THR A 144 -7.60 14.77 2.16
CA THR A 144 -7.22 16.14 1.79
C THR A 144 -6.43 16.16 0.49
N ALA A 145 -5.40 15.32 0.37
CA ALA A 145 -4.60 15.21 -0.85
C ALA A 145 -5.46 14.77 -2.06
N ALA A 146 -6.31 13.77 -1.88
CA ALA A 146 -7.19 13.27 -2.94
C ALA A 146 -8.21 14.32 -3.39
N THR A 147 -8.83 15.02 -2.46
CA THR A 147 -9.80 16.09 -2.75
C THR A 147 -9.11 17.23 -3.52
N TRP A 148 -7.93 17.66 -3.06
CA TRP A 148 -7.15 18.67 -3.76
C TRP A 148 -6.80 18.25 -5.20
N LEU A 149 -6.38 16.98 -5.41
CA LEU A 149 -6.11 16.47 -6.75
C LEU A 149 -7.36 16.51 -7.64
N ILE A 150 -8.52 16.09 -7.14
CA ILE A 150 -9.78 16.13 -7.90
C ILE A 150 -10.12 17.55 -8.34
N GLU A 151 -9.92 18.54 -7.47
CA GLU A 151 -10.28 19.94 -7.74
C GLU A 151 -9.27 20.68 -8.64
N HIS A 152 -7.98 20.29 -8.59
CA HIS A 152 -6.93 21.08 -9.19
C HIS A 152 -6.17 20.37 -10.34
N SER A 153 -6.27 19.06 -10.48
CA SER A 153 -5.46 18.25 -11.39
C SER A 153 -5.52 18.72 -12.84
N LYS A 154 -6.69 19.13 -13.33
CA LYS A 154 -6.85 19.63 -14.69
C LYS A 154 -5.99 20.89 -14.95
N LYS A 155 -5.99 21.81 -13.98
CA LYS A 155 -5.23 23.06 -14.08
C LYS A 155 -3.74 22.83 -13.88
N GLU A 156 -3.38 22.02 -12.90
CA GLU A 156 -1.99 21.81 -12.48
C GLU A 156 -1.23 20.83 -13.39
N PHE A 157 -1.91 19.78 -13.89
CA PHE A 157 -1.28 18.66 -14.59
C PHE A 157 -1.90 18.36 -15.96
N ASN A 158 -2.89 19.15 -16.40
CA ASN A 158 -3.60 18.96 -17.66
C ASN A 158 -4.30 17.60 -17.84
N THR A 159 -4.57 16.88 -16.77
CA THR A 159 -5.36 15.62 -16.77
C THR A 159 -6.28 15.57 -15.55
N GLU A 160 -7.41 14.87 -15.66
CA GLU A 160 -8.37 14.66 -14.57
C GLU A 160 -8.49 13.18 -14.18
N LYS A 161 -7.73 12.30 -14.87
CA LYS A 161 -7.76 10.88 -14.59
C LYS A 161 -6.83 10.59 -13.42
N ILE A 162 -7.37 10.05 -12.33
CA ILE A 162 -6.62 9.75 -11.11
C ILE A 162 -6.73 8.24 -10.82
N ILE A 163 -5.63 7.61 -10.53
CA ILE A 163 -5.57 6.25 -9.95
C ILE A 163 -4.99 6.39 -8.55
N ILE A 164 -5.63 5.76 -7.57
CA ILE A 164 -5.17 5.77 -6.17
C ILE A 164 -4.58 4.41 -5.83
N GLY A 165 -3.44 4.37 -5.16
CA GLY A 165 -2.85 3.11 -4.75
C GLY A 165 -1.77 3.25 -3.70
N GLY A 166 -1.32 2.11 -3.23
CA GLY A 166 -0.25 2.01 -2.24
C GLY A 166 -0.06 0.58 -1.78
N GLU A 167 0.88 0.41 -0.88
CA GLU A 167 1.22 -0.90 -0.33
C GLU A 167 0.99 -0.96 1.19
N SER A 168 0.58 -2.12 1.70
CA SER A 168 0.40 -2.37 3.13
C SER A 168 -0.58 -1.37 3.79
N ALA A 169 -0.13 -0.59 4.75
CA ALA A 169 -0.89 0.52 5.34
C ALA A 169 -1.36 1.53 4.28
N GLY A 170 -0.58 1.77 3.23
CA GLY A 170 -0.96 2.65 2.13
C GLY A 170 -2.11 2.10 1.29
N ALA A 171 -2.19 0.79 1.09
CA ALA A 171 -3.33 0.15 0.44
C ALA A 171 -4.60 0.22 1.32
N ASN A 172 -4.46 0.10 2.65
CA ASN A 172 -5.56 0.37 3.60
C ASN A 172 -6.06 1.81 3.45
N LEU A 173 -5.16 2.80 3.54
CA LEU A 173 -5.48 4.22 3.40
C LEU A 173 -6.09 4.53 2.02
N SER A 174 -5.63 3.87 0.95
CA SER A 174 -6.23 3.99 -0.38
C SER A 174 -7.69 3.55 -0.40
N ALA A 175 -7.99 2.39 0.21
CA ALA A 175 -9.36 1.89 0.31
C ALA A 175 -10.25 2.81 1.19
N VAL A 176 -9.74 3.30 2.31
CA VAL A 176 -10.43 4.27 3.17
C VAL A 176 -10.68 5.57 2.44
N THR A 177 -9.69 6.09 1.72
CA THR A 177 -9.83 7.32 0.91
C THR A 177 -10.93 7.17 -0.13
N LEU A 178 -10.97 6.04 -0.86
CA LEU A 178 -12.03 5.75 -1.82
C LEU A 178 -13.42 5.72 -1.18
N LEU A 179 -13.57 5.10 0.00
CA LEU A 179 -14.82 5.10 0.75
C LEU A 179 -15.25 6.51 1.18
N ARG A 180 -14.31 7.35 1.58
CA ARG A 180 -14.56 8.74 1.96
C ARG A 180 -14.95 9.60 0.75
N LEU A 181 -14.24 9.45 -0.38
CA LEU A 181 -14.59 10.11 -1.65
C LEU A 181 -15.97 9.69 -2.15
N LYS A 182 -16.32 8.40 -2.02
CA LYS A 182 -17.67 7.90 -2.36
C LYS A 182 -18.74 8.63 -1.55
N ARG A 183 -18.57 8.75 -0.24
CA ARG A 183 -19.54 9.48 0.62
C ARG A 183 -19.71 10.95 0.23
N LYS A 184 -18.70 11.54 -0.40
CA LYS A 184 -18.73 12.91 -0.95
C LYS A 184 -19.22 13.00 -2.40
N GLY A 185 -19.45 11.87 -3.08
CA GLY A 185 -19.82 11.85 -4.50
C GLY A 185 -18.69 12.23 -5.44
N LEU A 186 -17.44 11.94 -5.07
CA LEU A 186 -16.22 12.38 -5.77
C LEU A 186 -15.47 11.24 -6.48
N LEU A 187 -16.11 10.09 -6.76
CA LEU A 187 -15.43 8.96 -7.39
C LEU A 187 -15.28 9.06 -8.92
N ASP A 188 -15.99 9.93 -9.60
CA ASP A 188 -16.07 9.94 -11.07
C ASP A 188 -14.72 10.14 -11.77
N THR A 189 -13.80 10.88 -11.14
CA THR A 189 -12.45 11.13 -11.65
C THR A 189 -11.49 9.98 -11.35
N ILE A 190 -11.82 9.10 -10.40
CA ILE A 190 -10.99 7.98 -10.01
C ILE A 190 -11.19 6.82 -10.98
N LYS A 191 -10.14 6.48 -11.74
CA LYS A 191 -10.18 5.49 -12.81
C LYS A 191 -9.80 4.09 -12.36
N GLY A 192 -9.06 3.96 -11.27
CA GLY A 192 -8.64 2.66 -10.74
C GLY A 192 -8.04 2.73 -9.35
N ALA A 193 -7.86 1.56 -8.75
CA ALA A 193 -7.17 1.38 -7.48
C ALA A 193 -6.10 0.28 -7.58
N ASN A 194 -4.88 0.56 -7.10
CA ASN A 194 -3.78 -0.41 -7.01
C ASN A 194 -3.50 -0.74 -5.54
N LEU A 195 -3.93 -1.91 -5.09
CA LEU A 195 -4.01 -2.28 -3.68
C LEU A 195 -3.05 -3.45 -3.39
N ILE A 196 -1.83 -3.13 -2.95
CA ILE A 196 -0.75 -4.11 -2.78
C ILE A 196 -0.70 -4.56 -1.31
N TYR A 197 -0.97 -5.84 -1.04
CA TYR A 197 -0.97 -6.54 0.26
C TYR A 197 -1.49 -5.69 1.44
N GLY A 198 -2.64 -5.03 1.25
CA GLY A 198 -3.21 -4.14 2.27
C GLY A 198 -3.80 -4.87 3.48
N SER A 199 -3.85 -4.17 4.61
CA SER A 199 -4.58 -4.59 5.81
C SER A 199 -5.99 -3.97 5.80
N TYR A 200 -7.03 -4.77 5.69
CA TYR A 200 -8.39 -4.24 5.51
C TYR A 200 -9.36 -4.54 6.67
N ASP A 201 -8.94 -5.35 7.65
CA ASP A 201 -9.71 -5.62 8.88
C ASP A 201 -8.86 -5.38 10.14
N ALA A 202 -9.17 -4.33 10.90
CA ALA A 202 -8.49 -4.00 12.15
C ALA A 202 -8.67 -5.04 13.26
N ARG A 203 -9.56 -6.04 13.08
CA ARG A 203 -9.76 -7.15 14.01
C ARG A 203 -8.78 -8.29 13.78
N LEU A 204 -7.99 -8.23 12.72
CA LEU A 204 -7.09 -9.25 12.16
C LEU A 204 -7.85 -10.42 11.50
N THR A 205 -7.28 -10.87 10.41
CA THR A 205 -7.80 -12.01 9.64
C THR A 205 -7.13 -13.32 10.06
N PRO A 206 -7.70 -14.49 9.73
CA PRO A 206 -7.16 -15.78 10.13
C PRO A 206 -5.71 -16.02 9.72
N SER A 207 -5.25 -15.53 8.55
CA SER A 207 -3.87 -15.66 8.10
C SER A 207 -2.86 -15.01 9.05
N ALA A 208 -3.23 -13.89 9.69
CA ALA A 208 -2.41 -13.25 10.71
C ALA A 208 -2.53 -13.96 12.06
N ILE A 209 -3.76 -14.27 12.52
CA ILE A 209 -4.01 -14.83 13.85
C ILE A 209 -3.34 -16.20 14.03
N ARG A 210 -3.38 -17.07 13.01
CA ARG A 210 -2.76 -18.42 13.10
C ARG A 210 -1.25 -18.38 13.30
N GLN A 211 -0.59 -17.24 13.14
CA GLN A 211 0.85 -17.06 13.37
C GLN A 211 1.15 -16.55 14.78
N GLU A 212 0.15 -16.37 15.63
CA GLU A 212 0.37 -16.02 17.04
C GLU A 212 1.17 -17.13 17.75
N GLY A 213 2.31 -16.75 18.34
CA GLY A 213 3.22 -17.70 19.00
C GLY A 213 4.05 -18.58 18.06
N SER A 214 4.04 -18.34 16.76
CA SER A 214 4.90 -19.03 15.80
C SER A 214 6.35 -18.55 15.89
N ASP A 215 7.30 -19.50 15.83
CA ASP A 215 8.73 -19.24 15.71
C ASP A 215 9.17 -18.99 14.26
N GLU A 216 8.23 -19.03 13.31
CA GLU A 216 8.52 -18.80 11.91
C GLU A 216 8.89 -17.32 11.66
N ILE A 217 9.96 -17.12 10.89
CA ILE A 217 10.47 -15.77 10.60
C ILE A 217 9.77 -15.22 9.36
N PHE A 218 9.06 -14.11 9.54
CA PHE A 218 8.43 -13.31 8.50
C PHE A 218 9.02 -11.90 8.49
N LEU A 219 9.02 -11.26 7.31
CA LEU A 219 9.39 -9.86 7.23
C LEU A 219 8.41 -8.98 8.05
N LEU A 220 7.12 -9.28 7.95
CA LEU A 220 6.08 -8.70 8.78
C LEU A 220 5.58 -9.75 9.77
N SER A 221 6.10 -9.76 11.00
CA SER A 221 5.68 -10.69 12.04
C SER A 221 4.33 -10.33 12.67
N TYR A 222 3.64 -11.31 13.27
CA TYR A 222 2.41 -11.08 14.03
C TYR A 222 2.60 -10.04 15.15
N ALA A 223 3.72 -10.10 15.88
CA ALA A 223 4.03 -9.14 16.94
C ALA A 223 4.18 -7.71 16.38
N MET A 224 4.77 -7.56 15.18
CA MET A 224 4.88 -6.26 14.54
C MET A 224 3.53 -5.72 14.05
N ILE A 225 2.67 -6.58 13.48
CA ILE A 225 1.28 -6.22 13.12
C ILE A 225 0.54 -5.71 14.36
N ARG A 226 0.65 -6.40 15.49
CA ARG A 226 0.04 -5.97 16.75
C ARG A 226 0.55 -4.62 17.22
N LYS A 227 1.88 -4.43 17.21
CA LYS A 227 2.50 -3.16 17.59
C LYS A 227 2.00 -1.99 16.73
N PHE A 228 1.96 -2.16 15.41
CA PHE A 228 1.42 -1.15 14.50
C PHE A 228 -0.04 -0.84 14.82
N ARG A 229 -0.88 -1.87 14.92
CA ARG A 229 -2.30 -1.72 15.20
C ARG A 229 -2.58 -1.00 16.52
N ASP A 230 -1.90 -1.42 17.60
CA ASP A 230 -2.11 -0.85 18.93
C ASP A 230 -1.62 0.61 19.02
N SER A 231 -0.62 0.97 18.21
CA SER A 231 -0.12 2.35 18.10
C SER A 231 -1.01 3.25 17.24
N TYR A 232 -1.63 2.68 16.19
CA TYR A 232 -2.51 3.43 15.27
C TYR A 232 -3.92 3.61 15.82
N PHE A 233 -4.49 2.57 16.44
CA PHE A 233 -5.83 2.58 17.02
C PHE A 233 -5.78 2.82 18.53
N GLN A 234 -5.36 4.02 18.93
CA GLN A 234 -5.31 4.40 20.35
C GLN A 234 -6.72 4.65 20.91
N GLY A 235 -6.94 4.25 22.16
CA GLY A 235 -8.23 4.41 22.84
C GLY A 235 -9.29 3.39 22.40
N ASP A 236 -10.54 3.72 22.64
CA ASP A 236 -11.70 2.86 22.30
C ASP A 236 -12.18 3.15 20.86
N VAL A 237 -11.42 2.66 19.88
CA VAL A 237 -11.76 2.80 18.46
C VAL A 237 -12.63 1.63 18.02
N ASP A 238 -13.83 1.94 17.50
CA ASP A 238 -14.72 0.92 16.91
C ASP A 238 -14.13 0.34 15.62
N LYS A 239 -13.65 -0.90 15.71
CA LYS A 239 -13.02 -1.63 14.62
C LYS A 239 -13.98 -2.10 13.53
N SER A 240 -15.29 -1.89 13.70
CA SER A 240 -16.31 -2.19 12.68
C SER A 240 -16.55 -1.02 11.72
N LEU A 241 -16.04 0.17 12.03
CA LEU A 241 -16.21 1.34 11.18
C LEU A 241 -15.44 1.20 9.85
N PRO A 242 -16.04 1.59 8.71
CA PRO A 242 -15.37 1.54 7.40
C PRO A 242 -14.06 2.35 7.31
N ASP A 243 -13.92 3.41 8.08
CA ASP A 243 -12.70 4.23 8.15
C ASP A 243 -11.57 3.55 8.94
N VAL A 244 -11.88 2.46 9.65
CA VAL A 244 -10.95 1.65 10.46
C VAL A 244 -10.71 0.29 9.80
N SER A 245 -11.78 -0.33 9.34
CA SER A 245 -11.79 -1.61 8.62
C SER A 245 -12.53 -1.43 7.30
N PRO A 246 -11.85 -1.01 6.22
CA PRO A 246 -12.51 -0.72 4.94
C PRO A 246 -13.24 -1.93 4.35
N ILE A 247 -12.90 -3.13 4.77
CA ILE A 247 -13.65 -4.34 4.43
C ILE A 247 -15.12 -4.30 4.89
N GLN A 248 -15.48 -3.49 5.89
CA GLN A 248 -16.86 -3.30 6.37
C GLN A 248 -17.63 -2.25 5.56
N GLY A 249 -16.96 -1.56 4.64
CA GLY A 249 -17.56 -0.50 3.83
C GLY A 249 -18.53 -0.98 2.77
N ASP A 250 -19.34 -0.06 2.28
CA ASP A 250 -20.15 -0.23 1.07
C ASP A 250 -19.27 -0.01 -0.17
N LEU A 251 -18.90 -1.11 -0.84
CA LEU A 251 -18.01 -1.12 -2.00
C LEU A 251 -18.75 -0.99 -3.34
N SER A 252 -20.05 -0.73 -3.34
CA SER A 252 -20.82 -0.51 -4.59
C SER A 252 -20.30 0.72 -5.33
N GLY A 253 -20.15 0.62 -6.66
CA GLY A 253 -19.68 1.73 -7.50
C GLY A 253 -18.21 2.13 -7.28
N MET A 254 -17.41 1.30 -6.62
CA MET A 254 -15.97 1.50 -6.54
C MET A 254 -15.31 1.38 -7.91
N PRO A 255 -14.20 2.10 -8.16
CA PRO A 255 -13.46 1.96 -9.41
C PRO A 255 -12.88 0.55 -9.57
N PRO A 256 -12.49 0.14 -10.80
CA PRO A 256 -11.73 -1.09 -10.99
C PRO A 256 -10.52 -1.15 -10.08
N ALA A 257 -10.24 -2.32 -9.46
CA ALA A 257 -9.13 -2.48 -8.53
C ALA A 257 -8.23 -3.66 -8.90
N LEU A 258 -6.92 -3.50 -8.68
CA LEU A 258 -5.96 -4.60 -8.70
C LEU A 258 -5.50 -4.88 -7.28
N PHE A 259 -5.67 -6.11 -6.85
CA PHE A 259 -5.12 -6.63 -5.60
C PHE A 259 -3.85 -7.45 -5.89
N THR A 260 -2.81 -7.26 -5.08
CA THR A 260 -1.56 -8.03 -5.21
C THR A 260 -1.16 -8.55 -3.84
N VAL A 261 -0.88 -9.86 -3.72
CA VAL A 261 -0.51 -10.46 -2.42
C VAL A 261 0.35 -11.71 -2.60
N GLY A 262 1.25 -11.94 -1.65
CA GLY A 262 2.02 -13.18 -1.53
C GLY A 262 1.30 -14.22 -0.67
N THR A 263 1.47 -15.52 -0.98
CA THR A 263 0.78 -16.56 -0.19
C THR A 263 1.42 -16.81 1.18
N ARG A 264 2.62 -16.31 1.43
CA ARG A 264 3.29 -16.34 2.74
C ARG A 264 3.05 -15.08 3.58
N ASP A 265 2.36 -14.09 3.00
CA ASP A 265 2.02 -12.85 3.70
C ASP A 265 0.96 -13.09 4.78
N LEU A 266 1.17 -12.54 5.98
CA LEU A 266 0.19 -12.60 7.07
C LEU A 266 -1.10 -11.81 6.76
N LEU A 267 -1.07 -10.89 5.80
CA LEU A 267 -2.22 -10.13 5.31
C LEU A 267 -2.87 -10.78 4.05
N LEU A 268 -2.58 -12.07 3.80
CA LEU A 268 -3.16 -12.82 2.68
C LEU A 268 -4.68 -12.76 2.69
N ASP A 269 -5.31 -13.13 3.80
CA ASP A 269 -6.76 -13.18 3.91
C ASP A 269 -7.40 -11.79 3.78
N ASP A 270 -6.74 -10.73 4.26
CA ASP A 270 -7.20 -9.35 4.05
C ASP A 270 -7.40 -9.06 2.56
N SER A 271 -6.39 -9.38 1.75
CA SER A 271 -6.45 -9.15 0.30
C SER A 271 -7.48 -10.05 -0.40
N LEU A 272 -7.54 -11.34 -0.05
CA LEU A 272 -8.51 -12.28 -0.63
C LEU A 272 -9.96 -11.89 -0.30
N PHE A 273 -10.22 -11.51 0.96
CA PHE A 273 -11.55 -11.15 1.40
C PHE A 273 -11.98 -9.81 0.82
N MET A 274 -11.08 -8.81 0.77
CA MET A 274 -11.41 -7.51 0.19
C MET A 274 -11.66 -7.63 -1.32
N PHE A 275 -10.86 -8.41 -2.05
CA PHE A 275 -11.09 -8.74 -3.46
C PHE A 275 -12.46 -9.39 -3.68
N GLY A 276 -12.81 -10.42 -2.88
CA GLY A 276 -14.11 -11.09 -2.97
C GLY A 276 -15.28 -10.13 -2.68
N ARG A 277 -15.12 -9.24 -1.70
CA ARG A 277 -16.13 -8.21 -1.41
C ARG A 277 -16.26 -7.18 -2.52
N TRP A 278 -15.14 -6.74 -3.12
CA TRP A 278 -15.17 -5.82 -4.26
C TRP A 278 -16.04 -6.35 -5.41
N LEU A 279 -15.80 -7.63 -5.77
CA LEU A 279 -16.60 -8.32 -6.80
C LEU A 279 -18.06 -8.51 -6.36
N SER A 280 -18.32 -8.88 -5.11
CA SER A 280 -19.68 -9.13 -4.61
C SER A 280 -20.57 -7.88 -4.58
N TYR A 281 -19.96 -6.70 -4.56
CA TYR A 281 -20.65 -5.41 -4.67
C TYR A 281 -20.80 -4.93 -6.14
N GLY A 282 -20.42 -5.75 -7.11
CA GLY A 282 -20.56 -5.45 -8.54
C GLY A 282 -19.46 -4.53 -9.11
N SER A 283 -18.40 -4.27 -8.34
CA SER A 283 -17.25 -3.50 -8.80
C SER A 283 -16.20 -4.44 -9.41
N ASN A 284 -15.55 -4.03 -10.52
CA ASN A 284 -14.53 -4.84 -11.17
C ASN A 284 -13.27 -4.95 -10.32
N ALA A 285 -12.70 -6.14 -10.25
CA ALA A 285 -11.43 -6.37 -9.57
C ALA A 285 -10.61 -7.47 -10.24
N GLU A 286 -9.29 -7.31 -10.22
CA GLU A 286 -8.31 -8.30 -10.60
C GLU A 286 -7.44 -8.64 -9.39
N ILE A 287 -6.80 -9.82 -9.41
CA ILE A 287 -5.90 -10.24 -8.34
C ILE A 287 -4.61 -10.83 -8.92
N ILE A 288 -3.48 -10.50 -8.30
CA ILE A 288 -2.19 -11.17 -8.52
C ILE A 288 -1.82 -11.90 -7.22
N ILE A 289 -1.68 -13.22 -7.32
CA ILE A 289 -1.22 -14.07 -6.21
C ILE A 289 0.18 -14.56 -6.55
N VAL A 290 1.13 -14.33 -5.63
CA VAL A 290 2.53 -14.74 -5.78
C VAL A 290 2.83 -15.87 -4.80
N PRO A 291 2.95 -17.13 -5.28
CA PRO A 291 3.23 -18.27 -4.41
C PRO A 291 4.49 -18.07 -3.57
N GLY A 292 4.40 -18.31 -2.29
CA GLY A 292 5.52 -18.27 -1.35
C GLY A 292 6.07 -16.89 -1.01
N ALA A 293 5.62 -15.81 -1.68
CA ALA A 293 6.13 -14.48 -1.40
C ALA A 293 5.66 -13.97 -0.03
N ASP A 294 6.60 -13.36 0.70
CA ASP A 294 6.38 -12.70 2.00
C ASP A 294 5.83 -11.29 1.81
N HIS A 295 5.43 -10.63 2.89
CA HIS A 295 5.04 -9.21 2.87
C HIS A 295 6.15 -8.33 2.29
N ALA A 296 5.81 -7.30 1.54
CA ALA A 296 6.74 -6.38 0.89
C ALA A 296 7.74 -7.03 -0.10
N PHE A 297 7.44 -8.20 -0.65
CA PHE A 297 8.30 -8.92 -1.59
C PHE A 297 8.72 -8.06 -2.81
N ASN A 298 7.87 -7.14 -3.26
CA ASN A 298 8.14 -6.25 -4.40
C ASN A 298 9.20 -5.18 -4.11
N ALA A 299 9.64 -5.01 -2.85
CA ALA A 299 10.81 -4.19 -2.51
C ALA A 299 12.15 -4.88 -2.85
N PHE A 300 12.13 -6.17 -3.20
CA PHE A 300 13.32 -6.96 -3.52
C PHE A 300 13.34 -7.29 -5.01
N PRO A 301 14.34 -6.81 -5.76
CA PRO A 301 14.43 -7.09 -7.19
C PRO A 301 14.56 -8.58 -7.50
N SER A 302 13.68 -9.10 -8.36
CA SER A 302 13.72 -10.48 -8.86
C SER A 302 12.97 -10.60 -10.19
N GLU A 303 13.07 -11.77 -10.85
CA GLU A 303 12.27 -12.03 -12.05
C GLU A 303 10.77 -12.00 -11.75
N THR A 304 10.36 -12.59 -10.63
CA THR A 304 8.96 -12.62 -10.22
C THR A 304 8.44 -11.23 -9.87
N THR A 305 9.21 -10.38 -9.18
CA THR A 305 8.81 -8.99 -8.88
C THR A 305 8.69 -8.16 -10.15
N THR A 306 9.59 -8.34 -11.12
CA THR A 306 9.50 -7.71 -12.44
C THR A 306 8.22 -8.13 -13.19
N LEU A 307 7.83 -9.40 -13.13
CA LEU A 307 6.56 -9.87 -13.72
C LEU A 307 5.34 -9.24 -13.05
N VAL A 308 5.37 -9.06 -11.73
CA VAL A 308 4.30 -8.39 -10.98
C VAL A 308 4.23 -6.92 -11.37
N GLU A 309 5.34 -6.19 -11.38
CA GLU A 309 5.39 -4.79 -11.81
C GLU A 309 4.81 -4.61 -13.22
N ASN A 310 5.20 -5.45 -14.17
CA ASN A 310 4.68 -5.40 -15.53
C ASN A 310 3.15 -5.62 -15.61
N LYS A 311 2.59 -6.46 -14.73
CA LYS A 311 1.14 -6.66 -14.66
C LYS A 311 0.43 -5.47 -14.00
N ILE A 312 1.01 -4.90 -12.94
CA ILE A 312 0.51 -3.67 -12.34
C ILE A 312 0.49 -2.55 -13.39
N ASN A 313 1.59 -2.35 -14.10
CA ASN A 313 1.69 -1.31 -15.15
C ASN A 313 0.64 -1.49 -16.26
N LYS A 314 0.39 -2.73 -16.69
CA LYS A 314 -0.67 -3.03 -17.67
C LYS A 314 -2.07 -2.72 -17.12
N PHE A 315 -2.35 -3.06 -15.87
CA PHE A 315 -3.62 -2.73 -15.22
C PHE A 315 -3.82 -1.21 -15.15
N LEU A 316 -2.81 -0.46 -14.67
CA LEU A 316 -2.88 1.00 -14.56
C LEU A 316 -3.20 1.66 -15.90
N GLN A 317 -2.65 1.15 -17.01
CA GLN A 317 -2.95 1.63 -18.36
C GLN A 317 -4.34 1.20 -18.86
N SER A 318 -4.81 0.03 -18.45
CA SER A 318 -6.07 -0.53 -18.97
C SER A 318 -7.33 0.12 -18.40
N VAL A 319 -7.22 0.83 -17.27
CA VAL A 319 -8.35 1.48 -16.59
C VAL A 319 -8.51 2.96 -16.95
N LEU A 320 -7.69 3.48 -17.86
CA LEU A 320 -7.74 4.86 -18.34
C LEU A 320 -8.78 5.01 -19.45
#